data_4818b291e4a46428bc674d4369ca0580
#
_entry.id   4818b291e4a46428bc674d4369ca0580
#
_cell.length_a   1.000
_cell.length_b   1.000
_cell.length_c   1.000
_cell.angle_alpha   90.00
_cell.angle_beta   90.00
_cell.angle_gamma   90.00
#
_symmetry.space_group_name_H-M   'P 1'
#
loop_
_entity.id
_entity.type
_entity.pdbx_description
1 polymer ?
#
loop_
_entity_poly.entity_id
_entity_poly.type
_entity_poly.pdbx_seq_one_letter_code
_entity_poly.pdbx_strand_id
1 'polypeptide(L)'
;MAGLSMTFWPNPVYRNHTGEMRWYFHVAVGEVAAKRVHLQRYRGEWYDMAGRLQESKEEPLDIQLNPLQHVSYPDLWVTSALPSFRYRLVVVGRTEDGQEVSAEAELVCR
;
A
#
# COMPACT_ATOMS: atom_id res chain seq x y z
N MET A 1 -3.63 -18.67 7.62
CA MET A 1 -4.24 -17.33 7.69
C MET A 1 -3.23 -16.28 7.36
N ALA A 2 -3.67 -15.27 6.60
CA ALA A 2 -2.80 -14.15 6.29
C ALA A 2 -2.34 -13.48 7.56
N GLY A 3 -1.06 -13.20 7.67
CA GLY A 3 -0.44 -12.60 8.83
C GLY A 3 -0.05 -11.15 8.63
N LEU A 4 -0.57 -10.47 7.60
CA LEU A 4 -0.25 -9.07 7.32
C LEU A 4 -1.48 -8.19 7.44
N SER A 5 -1.27 -6.97 7.92
CA SER A 5 -2.26 -5.89 7.87
C SER A 5 -1.65 -4.67 7.22
N MET A 6 -2.49 -3.83 6.60
CA MET A 6 -2.04 -2.58 5.98
C MET A 6 -3.13 -1.53 6.14
N THR A 7 -2.71 -0.31 6.48
CA THR A 7 -3.62 0.83 6.60
C THR A 7 -3.00 2.07 5.99
N PHE A 8 -3.84 2.93 5.43
CA PHE A 8 -3.48 4.25 4.95
C PHE A 8 -4.09 5.32 5.85
N TRP A 9 -3.38 6.45 5.99
CA TRP A 9 -3.95 7.66 6.57
C TRP A 9 -3.27 8.91 6.01
N PRO A 10 -3.99 10.03 5.85
CA PRO A 10 -5.45 10.13 5.94
C PRO A 10 -6.13 9.36 4.82
N ASN A 11 -7.37 8.95 5.03
CA ASN A 11 -8.14 8.26 4.02
C ASN A 11 -9.62 8.63 4.20
N PRO A 12 -10.25 9.40 3.30
CA PRO A 12 -9.70 9.86 2.03
C PRO A 12 -8.58 10.90 2.19
N VAL A 13 -7.75 11.01 1.17
CA VAL A 13 -6.69 12.01 1.10
C VAL A 13 -7.02 13.05 0.04
N TYR A 14 -6.68 14.31 0.33
CA TYR A 14 -6.95 15.42 -0.57
C TYR A 14 -5.69 15.87 -1.27
N ARG A 15 -5.86 16.31 -2.52
CA ARG A 15 -4.77 16.76 -3.36
C ARG A 15 -4.07 17.98 -2.74
N ASN A 16 -2.74 17.97 -2.84
CA ASN A 16 -1.95 19.14 -2.52
C ASN A 16 -2.17 20.21 -3.60
N HIS A 17 -2.46 21.45 -3.18
CA HIS A 17 -2.75 22.56 -4.08
C HIS A 17 -1.53 23.43 -4.37
N THR A 18 -0.36 23.12 -3.81
CA THR A 18 0.85 23.91 -3.97
C THR A 18 1.84 23.18 -4.89
N GLY A 19 1.91 23.60 -6.16
CA GLY A 19 2.84 23.00 -7.12
C GLY A 19 2.29 21.78 -7.80
N GLU A 20 3.00 20.66 -7.74
CA GLU A 20 2.62 19.43 -8.40
C GLU A 20 1.36 18.80 -7.80
N MET A 21 0.58 18.16 -8.66
CA MET A 21 -0.65 17.48 -8.25
C MET A 21 -0.30 16.15 -7.58
N ARG A 22 -0.11 16.18 -6.26
CA ARG A 22 0.25 15.01 -5.47
C ARG A 22 -0.75 14.78 -4.36
N TRP A 23 -0.96 13.50 -4.05
CA TRP A 23 -1.75 13.08 -2.89
C TRP A 23 -0.78 12.43 -1.92
N TYR A 24 -0.54 13.08 -0.77
CA TYR A 24 0.40 12.61 0.25
C TYR A 24 -0.32 11.77 1.28
N PHE A 25 0.28 10.66 1.64
CA PHE A 25 -0.30 9.74 2.62
C PHE A 25 0.80 9.02 3.38
N HIS A 26 0.37 8.33 4.44
CA HIS A 26 1.23 7.45 5.21
C HIS A 26 0.68 6.03 5.09
N VAL A 27 1.53 5.04 5.13
CA VAL A 27 1.13 3.64 5.13
C VAL A 27 1.78 2.92 6.29
N ALA A 28 1.04 2.03 6.94
CA ALA A 28 1.57 1.12 7.94
C ALA A 28 1.30 -0.31 7.50
N VAL A 29 2.32 -1.15 7.62
CA VAL A 29 2.23 -2.59 7.35
C VAL A 29 2.66 -3.32 8.61
N GLY A 30 1.86 -4.28 9.05
CA GLY A 30 2.12 -5.03 10.27
C GLY A 30 2.03 -6.52 10.07
N GLU A 31 2.83 -7.26 10.82
CA GLU A 31 2.72 -8.71 10.96
C GLU A 31 1.82 -8.99 12.17
N VAL A 32 0.77 -9.78 11.98
CA VAL A 32 -0.26 -9.97 13.02
C VAL A 32 -0.47 -11.42 13.43
N ALA A 33 0.29 -12.36 12.87
CA ALA A 33 0.15 -13.79 13.16
C ALA A 33 1.32 -14.35 13.96
N ALA A 34 2.19 -13.49 14.50
CA ALA A 34 3.40 -13.86 15.27
C ALA A 34 4.37 -14.73 14.47
N LYS A 35 4.53 -14.42 13.18
CA LYS A 35 5.47 -15.09 12.28
C LYS A 35 6.38 -14.07 11.61
N ARG A 36 7.62 -14.47 11.36
CA ARG A 36 8.53 -13.65 10.57
C ARG A 36 8.10 -13.70 9.11
N VAL A 37 8.05 -12.53 8.47
CA VAL A 37 7.64 -12.40 7.07
C VAL A 37 8.68 -11.58 6.31
N HIS A 38 9.03 -12.05 5.11
CA HIS A 38 9.83 -11.28 4.18
C HIS A 38 8.91 -10.72 3.10
N LEU A 39 8.75 -9.39 3.09
CA LEU A 39 7.99 -8.71 2.05
C LEU A 39 8.81 -8.70 0.77
N GLN A 40 8.26 -9.22 -0.32
CA GLN A 40 8.99 -9.49 -1.54
C GLN A 40 8.64 -8.60 -2.70
N ARG A 41 7.41 -8.09 -2.74
CA ARG A 41 6.96 -7.20 -3.82
C ARG A 41 5.72 -6.44 -3.41
N TYR A 42 5.48 -5.35 -4.13
CA TYR A 42 4.20 -4.66 -4.03
C TYR A 42 3.68 -4.32 -5.43
N ARG A 43 2.36 -4.15 -5.51
CA ARG A 43 1.68 -3.71 -6.72
C ARG A 43 0.78 -2.54 -6.37
N GLY A 44 0.99 -1.41 -7.06
CA GLY A 44 0.11 -0.26 -7.00
C GLY A 44 -0.82 -0.25 -8.19
N GLU A 45 -2.09 0.03 -7.96
CA GLU A 45 -3.11 0.07 -9.02
C GLU A 45 -3.91 1.36 -8.89
N TRP A 46 -4.07 2.07 -10.00
CA TRP A 46 -4.84 3.31 -10.07
C TRP A 46 -6.15 3.02 -10.78
N TYR A 47 -7.26 3.31 -10.11
CA TYR A 47 -8.62 3.14 -10.65
C TYR A 47 -9.30 4.49 -10.73
N ASP A 48 -10.11 4.71 -11.78
CA ASP A 48 -10.99 5.87 -11.82
C ASP A 48 -12.14 5.67 -10.81
N MET A 49 -12.97 6.69 -10.64
CA MET A 49 -14.07 6.61 -9.67
C MET A 49 -15.18 5.65 -10.11
N ALA A 50 -15.18 5.22 -11.37
CA ALA A 50 -16.08 4.18 -11.87
C ALA A 50 -15.50 2.77 -11.69
N GLY A 51 -14.30 2.64 -11.13
CA GLY A 51 -13.68 1.35 -10.87
C GLY A 51 -12.88 0.76 -12.03
N ARG A 52 -12.56 1.56 -13.04
CA ARG A 52 -11.76 1.08 -14.18
C ARG A 52 -10.28 1.28 -13.90
N LEU A 53 -9.51 0.23 -14.13
CA LEU A 53 -8.06 0.27 -13.97
C LEU A 53 -7.45 1.20 -15.02
N GLN A 54 -6.69 2.20 -14.55
CA GLN A 54 -5.99 3.17 -15.40
C GLN A 54 -4.52 2.82 -15.56
N GLU A 55 -3.88 2.38 -14.48
CA GLU A 55 -2.45 2.13 -14.45
C GLU A 55 -2.15 1.12 -13.35
N SER A 56 -1.08 0.35 -13.53
CA SER A 56 -0.55 -0.50 -12.48
C SER A 56 0.97 -0.49 -12.52
N LYS A 57 1.58 -0.67 -11.36
CA LYS A 57 3.03 -0.70 -11.19
C LYS A 57 3.38 -1.75 -10.16
N GLU A 58 4.30 -2.64 -10.51
CA GLU A 58 4.78 -3.66 -9.60
C GLU A 58 6.29 -3.50 -9.42
N GLU A 59 6.75 -3.57 -8.17
CA GLU A 59 8.16 -3.45 -7.86
C GLU A 59 8.57 -4.45 -6.77
N PRO A 60 9.84 -4.88 -6.78
CA PRO A 60 10.34 -5.76 -5.73
C PRO A 60 10.49 -5.00 -4.41
N LEU A 61 10.36 -5.74 -3.33
CA LEU A 61 10.66 -5.27 -1.98
C LEU A 61 11.65 -6.25 -1.35
N ASP A 62 12.37 -5.74 -0.35
CA ASP A 62 13.25 -6.55 0.48
C ASP A 62 13.16 -6.04 1.92
N ILE A 63 12.04 -6.32 2.55
CA ILE A 63 11.74 -5.85 3.90
C ILE A 63 11.38 -7.05 4.77
N GLN A 64 12.10 -7.20 5.88
CA GLN A 64 11.78 -8.24 6.85
C GLN A 64 10.98 -7.66 8.00
N LEU A 65 9.88 -8.33 8.33
CA LEU A 65 9.09 -8.06 9.51
C LEU A 65 9.31 -9.17 10.52
N ASN A 66 9.71 -8.80 11.74
CA ASN A 66 9.74 -9.74 12.85
C ASN A 66 8.31 -10.05 13.30
N PRO A 67 8.11 -11.12 14.08
CA PRO A 67 6.77 -11.41 14.60
C PRO A 67 6.16 -10.21 15.31
N LEU A 68 4.94 -9.84 14.93
CA LEU A 68 4.16 -8.73 15.48
C LEU A 68 4.78 -7.34 15.26
N GLN A 69 5.77 -7.22 14.38
CA GLN A 69 6.37 -5.94 14.06
C GLN A 69 5.50 -5.15 13.10
N HIS A 70 5.42 -3.84 13.32
CA HIS A 70 4.78 -2.89 12.41
C HIS A 70 5.81 -1.89 11.91
N VAL A 71 5.72 -1.55 10.63
CA VAL A 71 6.55 -0.51 10.02
C VAL A 71 5.64 0.55 9.40
N SER A 72 6.09 1.81 9.47
CA SER A 72 5.35 2.93 8.92
C SER A 72 6.22 3.69 7.94
N TYR A 73 5.62 4.11 6.84
CA TYR A 73 6.27 4.92 5.82
C TYR A 73 5.49 6.24 5.69
N PRO A 74 6.01 7.33 6.26
CA PRO A 74 5.36 8.63 6.17
C PRO A 74 5.71 9.33 4.85
N ASP A 75 4.89 10.32 4.50
CA ASP A 75 5.17 11.26 3.41
C ASP A 75 5.36 10.60 2.04
N LEU A 76 4.63 9.53 1.79
CA LEU A 76 4.53 8.94 0.46
C LEU A 76 3.54 9.74 -0.37
N TRP A 77 3.63 9.61 -1.69
CA TRP A 77 2.67 10.28 -2.56
C TRP A 77 2.38 9.46 -3.79
N VAL A 78 1.21 9.71 -4.37
CA VAL A 78 0.82 9.21 -5.68
C VAL A 78 0.39 10.40 -6.54
N THR A 79 0.49 10.23 -7.85
CA THR A 79 0.05 11.22 -8.83
C THR A 79 -0.93 10.57 -9.79
N SER A 80 -1.77 11.38 -10.42
CA SER A 80 -2.68 10.93 -11.46
C SER A 80 -3.08 12.11 -12.34
N ALA A 81 -3.40 11.85 -13.59
CA ALA A 81 -4.00 12.83 -14.48
C ALA A 81 -5.46 13.11 -14.11
N LEU A 82 -6.08 12.25 -13.33
CA LEU A 82 -7.47 12.41 -12.89
C LEU A 82 -7.55 13.30 -11.66
N PRO A 83 -8.61 14.14 -11.54
CA PRO A 83 -8.78 14.98 -10.34
C PRO A 83 -9.17 14.19 -9.10
N SER A 84 -9.73 13.00 -9.27
CA SER A 84 -10.02 12.07 -8.19
C SER A 84 -9.90 10.64 -8.70
N PHE A 85 -9.48 9.73 -7.82
CA PHE A 85 -9.24 8.34 -8.19
C PHE A 85 -9.12 7.49 -6.93
N ARG A 86 -9.00 6.19 -7.13
CA ARG A 86 -8.71 5.24 -6.05
C ARG A 86 -7.37 4.57 -6.33
N TYR A 87 -6.55 4.50 -5.29
CA TYR A 87 -5.26 3.83 -5.34
C TYR A 87 -5.30 2.59 -4.46
N ARG A 88 -5.06 1.43 -5.04
CA ARG A 88 -5.00 0.17 -4.32
C ARG A 88 -3.56 -0.30 -4.25
N LEU A 89 -3.10 -0.63 -3.07
CA LEU A 89 -1.77 -1.17 -2.86
C LEU A 89 -1.89 -2.60 -2.32
N VAL A 90 -1.19 -3.52 -2.96
CA VAL A 90 -1.10 -4.92 -2.54
C VAL A 90 0.35 -5.23 -2.24
N VAL A 91 0.61 -5.76 -1.05
CA VAL A 91 1.95 -6.19 -0.63
C VAL A 91 1.94 -7.69 -0.47
N VAL A 92 2.96 -8.35 -1.00
CA VAL A 92 3.08 -9.81 -0.96
C VAL A 92 4.40 -10.18 -0.30
N GLY A 93 4.35 -11.16 0.59
CA GLY A 93 5.52 -11.69 1.28
C GLY A 93 5.42 -13.19 1.50
N ARG A 94 6.47 -13.73 2.11
CA ARG A 94 6.53 -15.13 2.53
C ARG A 94 6.91 -15.23 3.99
N THR A 95 6.26 -16.14 4.69
CA THR A 95 6.65 -16.51 6.04
C THR A 95 7.92 -17.35 6.03
N GLU A 96 8.54 -17.49 7.20
CA GLU A 96 9.75 -18.30 7.35
C GLU A 96 9.54 -19.79 7.02
N ASP A 97 8.29 -20.27 7.09
CA ASP A 97 7.93 -21.63 6.70
C ASP A 97 7.48 -21.75 5.24
N GLY A 98 7.67 -20.68 4.45
CA GLY A 98 7.43 -20.69 3.00
C GLY A 98 6.00 -20.39 2.57
N GLN A 99 5.12 -20.02 3.49
CA GLN A 99 3.74 -19.67 3.16
C GLN A 99 3.66 -18.26 2.56
N GLU A 100 2.97 -18.11 1.45
CA GLU A 100 2.71 -16.80 0.87
C GLU A 100 1.62 -16.07 1.66
N VAL A 101 1.87 -14.80 1.96
CA VAL A 101 0.93 -13.93 2.65
C VAL A 101 0.83 -12.60 1.89
N SER A 102 -0.32 -11.94 2.01
CA SER A 102 -0.52 -10.65 1.37
C SER A 102 -1.43 -9.76 2.20
N ALA A 103 -1.34 -8.47 1.96
CA ALA A 103 -2.25 -7.48 2.49
C ALA A 103 -2.54 -6.45 1.43
N GLU A 104 -3.72 -5.86 1.49
CA GLU A 104 -4.11 -4.81 0.55
C GLU A 104 -4.89 -3.72 1.28
N ALA A 105 -4.81 -2.52 0.75
CA ALA A 105 -5.57 -1.38 1.22
C ALA A 105 -5.90 -0.47 0.05
N GLU A 106 -6.99 0.26 0.17
CA GLU A 106 -7.44 1.22 -0.84
C GLU A 106 -7.42 2.62 -0.26
N LEU A 107 -6.83 3.54 -1.01
CA LEU A 107 -6.76 4.96 -0.68
C LEU A 107 -7.70 5.71 -1.63
N VAL A 108 -8.64 6.46 -1.06
CA VAL A 108 -9.51 7.32 -1.85
C VAL A 108 -8.84 8.67 -1.99
N CYS A 109 -8.52 9.06 -3.22
CA CYS A 109 -7.82 10.30 -3.55
C CYS A 109 -8.82 11.31 -4.15
N ARG A 110 -8.90 12.48 -3.54
CA ARG A 110 -9.88 13.52 -3.92
C ARG A 110 -9.26 14.86 -4.19
#